data_e6451956670d55470aa8acaa0655a87d
#
_entry.id   e6451956670d55470aa8acaa0655a87d
#
_cell.length_a   1.000
_cell.length_b   1.000
_cell.length_c   1.000
_cell.angle_alpha   90.00
_cell.angle_beta   90.00
_cell.angle_gamma   90.00
#
_symmetry.space_group_name_H-M   'P 1'
#
loop_
_entity.id
_entity.type
_entity.pdbx_description
1 polymer ?
#
loop_
_entity_poly.entity_id
_entity_poly.type
_entity_poly.pdbx_seq_one_letter_code
_entity_poly.pdbx_strand_id
1 'polypeptide(L)'
;IQNTFIMWGWNFVPQLGIALLFAIWFTDVRLKLKGKGLFRAVFYMPNLLTTASIAILFRSLFGYPTGPVNQFLTQTLNIWQETIKDGEIVKQGWNFFRMPSASRGIVSFIQWWMWCGHTLIMLMAGITSISPTLYESAVVDGANSPQQTFYITLPLLRPMMLYILVTSMIGGMQLFEIPFLLTGMHGEPDYKIRSMSVYLYNIGFQGKVDYAYAAAIAIAMFVITIILAAFINYFMKERRKKQTYVEA
;
A
#
# COMPACT_ATOMS: atom_id res chain seq x y z
N ILE A 1 5.41 7.63 -14.73
CA ILE A 1 4.57 8.33 -13.75
C ILE A 1 3.25 7.56 -13.53
N GLN A 2 2.40 7.40 -14.55
CA GLN A 2 1.08 6.79 -14.42
C GLN A 2 1.10 5.41 -13.75
N ASN A 3 2.00 4.52 -14.14
CA ASN A 3 2.10 3.18 -13.55
C ASN A 3 2.40 3.24 -12.03
N THR A 4 3.31 4.13 -11.62
CA THR A 4 3.67 4.32 -10.22
C THR A 4 2.45 4.72 -9.39
N PHE A 5 1.66 5.69 -9.87
CA PHE A 5 0.45 6.14 -9.18
C PHE A 5 -0.65 5.07 -9.14
N ILE A 6 -0.83 4.30 -10.21
CA ILE A 6 -1.82 3.21 -10.22
C ILE A 6 -1.44 2.14 -9.18
N MET A 7 -0.19 1.68 -9.18
CA MET A 7 0.28 0.67 -8.23
C MET A 7 0.24 1.18 -6.79
N TRP A 8 0.65 2.43 -6.56
CA TRP A 8 0.56 3.05 -5.24
C TRP A 8 -0.88 3.22 -4.77
N GLY A 9 -1.79 3.71 -5.60
CA GLY A 9 -3.19 3.90 -5.25
C GLY A 9 -3.91 2.58 -4.93
N TRP A 10 -3.68 1.54 -5.72
CA TRP A 10 -4.24 0.20 -5.49
C TRP A 10 -3.72 -0.46 -4.21
N ASN A 11 -2.50 -0.11 -3.80
CA ASN A 11 -1.95 -0.53 -2.52
C ASN A 11 -2.48 0.33 -1.37
N PHE A 12 -2.34 1.66 -1.47
CA PHE A 12 -2.53 2.57 -0.34
C PHE A 12 -3.98 2.67 0.13
N VAL A 13 -4.95 2.70 -0.79
CA VAL A 13 -6.37 2.83 -0.44
C VAL A 13 -6.84 1.66 0.43
N PRO A 14 -6.67 0.38 0.06
CA PRO A 14 -7.02 -0.72 0.94
C PRO A 14 -6.13 -0.80 2.18
N GLN A 15 -4.85 -0.42 2.09
CA GLN A 15 -3.94 -0.38 3.24
C GLN A 15 -4.46 0.54 4.35
N LEU A 16 -4.78 1.78 4.01
CA LEU A 16 -5.27 2.74 4.98
C LEU A 16 -6.65 2.34 5.52
N GLY A 17 -7.56 1.90 4.64
CA GLY A 17 -8.93 1.51 5.02
C GLY A 17 -8.95 0.33 5.99
N ILE A 18 -8.25 -0.75 5.65
CA ILE A 18 -8.20 -1.97 6.47
C ILE A 18 -7.43 -1.72 7.77
N ALA A 19 -6.29 -1.03 7.71
CA ALA A 19 -5.53 -0.70 8.90
C ALA A 19 -6.32 0.20 9.87
N LEU A 20 -7.06 1.18 9.36
CA LEU A 20 -7.92 2.06 10.17
C LEU A 20 -9.05 1.28 10.83
N LEU A 21 -9.72 0.41 10.09
CA LEU A 21 -10.80 -0.44 10.61
C LEU A 21 -10.29 -1.33 11.75
N PHE A 22 -9.17 -2.02 11.56
CA PHE A 22 -8.58 -2.86 12.60
C PHE A 22 -8.00 -2.03 13.75
N ALA A 23 -7.43 -0.87 13.50
CA ALA A 23 -6.93 0.02 14.55
C ALA A 23 -8.06 0.45 15.49
N ILE A 24 -9.21 0.84 14.96
CA ILE A 24 -10.40 1.18 15.74
C ILE A 24 -10.89 -0.03 16.55
N TRP A 25 -11.01 -1.20 15.91
CA TRP A 25 -11.46 -2.41 16.60
C TRP A 25 -10.52 -2.86 17.72
N PHE A 26 -9.22 -2.81 17.50
CA PHE A 26 -8.24 -3.27 18.50
C PHE A 26 -8.04 -2.27 19.64
N THR A 27 -8.37 -1.01 19.44
CA THR A 27 -8.27 0.02 20.48
C THR A 27 -9.60 0.24 21.23
N ASP A 28 -10.71 -0.26 20.70
CA ASP A 28 -12.00 -0.17 21.42
C ASP A 28 -11.94 -0.95 22.73
N VAL A 29 -12.09 -0.22 23.84
CA VAL A 29 -12.04 -0.77 25.20
C VAL A 29 -13.27 -1.68 25.49
N ARG A 30 -14.40 -1.43 24.82
CA ARG A 30 -15.64 -2.20 24.95
C ARG A 30 -15.48 -3.61 24.38
N LEU A 31 -14.68 -3.75 23.32
CA LEU A 31 -14.37 -5.03 22.71
C LEU A 31 -13.22 -5.69 23.47
N LYS A 32 -13.57 -6.61 24.39
CA LYS A 32 -12.61 -7.43 25.14
C LYS A 32 -11.99 -8.50 24.23
N LEU A 33 -11.33 -8.08 23.14
CA LEU A 33 -10.70 -9.00 22.21
C LEU A 33 -9.51 -9.69 22.87
N LYS A 34 -9.58 -11.01 23.01
CA LYS A 34 -8.46 -11.84 23.44
C LYS A 34 -7.46 -11.98 22.30
N GLY A 35 -6.15 -11.94 22.58
CA GLY A 35 -5.10 -12.17 21.58
C GLY A 35 -4.74 -10.95 20.71
N LYS A 36 -5.11 -9.71 21.09
CA LYS A 36 -4.72 -8.48 20.35
C LYS A 36 -3.22 -8.42 20.00
N GLY A 37 -2.35 -8.87 20.91
CA GLY A 37 -0.91 -8.91 20.69
C GLY A 37 -0.49 -9.86 19.57
N LEU A 38 -1.10 -11.05 19.51
CA LEU A 38 -0.84 -12.02 18.45
C LEU A 38 -1.28 -11.47 17.08
N PHE A 39 -2.47 -10.89 16.99
CA PHE A 39 -2.93 -10.25 15.75
C PHE A 39 -1.98 -9.17 15.28
N ARG A 40 -1.52 -8.28 16.18
CA ARG A 40 -0.52 -7.24 15.84
C ARG A 40 0.76 -7.86 15.29
N ALA A 41 1.27 -8.90 15.94
CA ALA A 41 2.48 -9.59 15.52
C ALA A 41 2.31 -10.24 14.13
N VAL A 42 1.20 -10.93 13.87
CA VAL A 42 0.90 -11.55 12.58
C VAL A 42 0.77 -10.52 11.46
N PHE A 43 0.09 -9.40 11.70
CA PHE A 43 -0.04 -8.34 10.69
C PHE A 43 1.28 -7.60 10.42
N TYR A 44 2.16 -7.50 11.44
CA TYR A 44 3.45 -6.83 11.30
C TYR A 44 4.54 -7.74 10.73
N MET A 45 4.40 -9.06 10.87
CA MET A 45 5.39 -10.05 10.44
C MET A 45 5.87 -9.90 8.98
N PRO A 46 5.00 -9.63 7.99
CA PRO A 46 5.46 -9.42 6.61
C PRO A 46 6.44 -8.27 6.45
N ASN A 47 6.31 -7.22 7.25
CA ASN A 47 7.19 -6.05 7.22
C ASN A 47 8.64 -6.37 7.70
N LEU A 48 8.83 -7.46 8.44
CA LEU A 48 10.14 -7.91 8.92
C LEU A 48 10.92 -8.70 7.86
N LEU A 49 10.24 -9.17 6.82
CA LEU A 49 10.86 -9.93 5.75
C LEU A 49 11.50 -8.97 4.72
N THR A 50 12.57 -9.43 4.07
CA THR A 50 13.17 -8.63 3.00
C THR A 50 12.25 -8.59 1.77
N THR A 51 12.12 -7.42 1.17
CA THR A 51 11.31 -7.21 -0.04
C THR A 51 11.72 -8.16 -1.17
N ALA A 52 13.03 -8.40 -1.31
CA ALA A 52 13.55 -9.33 -2.32
C ALA A 52 13.06 -10.76 -2.11
N SER A 53 13.12 -11.29 -0.87
CA SER A 53 12.65 -12.63 -0.57
C SER A 53 11.16 -12.79 -0.86
N ILE A 54 10.36 -11.79 -0.51
CA ILE A 54 8.92 -11.77 -0.78
C ILE A 54 8.66 -11.72 -2.30
N ALA A 55 9.35 -10.86 -3.03
CA ALA A 55 9.19 -10.77 -4.48
C ALA A 55 9.52 -12.10 -5.18
N ILE A 56 10.60 -12.77 -4.78
CA ILE A 56 10.99 -14.09 -5.33
C ILE A 56 9.93 -15.15 -4.97
N LEU A 57 9.45 -15.15 -3.73
CA LEU A 57 8.38 -16.05 -3.29
C LEU A 57 7.12 -15.88 -4.15
N PHE A 58 6.65 -14.64 -4.32
CA PHE A 58 5.46 -14.37 -5.12
C PHE A 58 5.68 -14.68 -6.61
N ARG A 59 6.88 -14.44 -7.14
CA ARG A 59 7.24 -14.85 -8.49
C ARG A 59 7.13 -16.36 -8.68
N SER A 60 7.56 -17.14 -7.68
CA SER A 60 7.40 -18.60 -7.69
C SER A 60 5.93 -19.03 -7.55
N LEU A 61 5.19 -18.43 -6.62
CA LEU A 61 3.77 -18.77 -6.38
C LEU A 61 2.89 -18.54 -7.61
N PHE A 62 3.08 -17.42 -8.32
CA PHE A 62 2.33 -17.04 -9.51
C PHE A 62 3.01 -17.45 -10.82
N GLY A 63 4.09 -18.25 -10.74
CA GLY A 63 4.86 -18.69 -11.89
C GLY A 63 4.03 -19.46 -12.92
N TYR A 64 4.30 -19.22 -14.20
CA TYR A 64 3.69 -19.96 -15.31
C TYR A 64 4.65 -21.04 -15.81
N PRO A 65 4.14 -22.23 -16.16
CA PRO A 65 2.77 -22.74 -15.99
C PRO A 65 2.54 -23.48 -14.66
N THR A 66 3.60 -23.75 -13.89
CA THR A 66 3.63 -24.73 -12.79
C THR A 66 3.60 -24.13 -11.39
N GLY A 67 3.40 -22.81 -11.27
CA GLY A 67 3.32 -22.17 -9.95
C GLY A 67 2.14 -22.71 -9.12
N PRO A 68 2.27 -22.78 -7.76
CA PRO A 68 1.23 -23.31 -6.88
C PRO A 68 -0.15 -22.70 -7.10
N VAL A 69 -0.23 -21.39 -7.36
CA VAL A 69 -1.50 -20.71 -7.66
C VAL A 69 -2.10 -21.24 -8.98
N ASN A 70 -1.29 -21.44 -10.01
CA ASN A 70 -1.72 -22.03 -11.26
C ASN A 70 -2.24 -23.46 -11.08
N GLN A 71 -1.51 -24.28 -10.34
CA GLN A 71 -1.93 -25.65 -10.05
C GLN A 71 -3.26 -25.68 -9.29
N PHE A 72 -3.42 -24.82 -8.29
CA PHE A 72 -4.68 -24.72 -7.54
C PHE A 72 -5.85 -24.31 -8.44
N LEU A 73 -5.67 -23.31 -9.29
CA LEU A 73 -6.72 -22.86 -10.22
C LEU A 73 -7.07 -23.93 -11.25
N THR A 74 -6.08 -24.56 -11.86
CA THR A 74 -6.29 -25.50 -12.98
C THR A 74 -6.69 -26.90 -12.52
N GLN A 75 -6.04 -27.41 -11.48
CA GLN A 75 -6.24 -28.80 -11.02
C GLN A 75 -7.36 -28.92 -9.97
N THR A 76 -7.48 -27.93 -9.06
CA THR A 76 -8.46 -28.01 -7.97
C THR A 76 -9.77 -27.34 -8.34
N LEU A 77 -9.72 -26.11 -8.90
CA LEU A 77 -10.90 -25.33 -9.26
C LEU A 77 -11.35 -25.56 -10.72
N ASN A 78 -10.55 -26.24 -11.53
CA ASN A 78 -10.79 -26.52 -12.95
C ASN A 78 -11.00 -25.24 -13.80
N ILE A 79 -10.34 -24.14 -13.40
CA ILE A 79 -10.41 -22.82 -14.06
C ILE A 79 -9.18 -22.70 -14.97
N TRP A 80 -9.43 -22.75 -16.29
CA TRP A 80 -8.41 -22.65 -17.32
C TRP A 80 -8.52 -21.36 -18.12
N GLN A 81 -7.40 -20.88 -18.64
CA GLN A 81 -7.39 -19.85 -19.67
C GLN A 81 -7.53 -20.52 -21.03
N GLU A 82 -8.54 -20.13 -21.80
CA GLU A 82 -8.70 -20.60 -23.18
C GLU A 82 -7.94 -19.66 -24.12
N THR A 83 -7.10 -20.22 -24.95
CA THR A 83 -6.32 -19.46 -25.94
C THR A 83 -6.43 -20.18 -27.28
N ILE A 84 -6.62 -19.40 -28.33
CA ILE A 84 -6.62 -19.93 -29.70
C ILE A 84 -5.17 -20.07 -30.15
N LYS A 85 -4.74 -21.30 -30.44
CA LYS A 85 -3.43 -21.61 -30.99
C LYS A 85 -3.63 -22.45 -32.25
N ASP A 86 -3.09 -22.00 -33.35
CA ASP A 86 -3.20 -22.66 -34.66
C ASP A 86 -4.64 -23.00 -35.08
N GLY A 87 -5.63 -22.19 -34.68
CA GLY A 87 -7.05 -22.35 -34.97
C GLY A 87 -7.80 -23.27 -33.99
N GLU A 88 -7.13 -23.88 -33.05
CA GLU A 88 -7.75 -24.72 -32.01
C GLU A 88 -7.79 -24.01 -30.63
N ILE A 89 -8.84 -24.30 -29.86
CA ILE A 89 -8.97 -23.81 -28.48
C ILE A 89 -8.12 -24.69 -27.57
N VAL A 90 -7.03 -24.14 -27.07
CA VAL A 90 -6.12 -24.83 -26.12
C VAL A 90 -6.36 -24.27 -24.72
N LYS A 91 -6.60 -25.18 -23.76
CA LYS A 91 -6.67 -24.85 -22.34
C LYS A 91 -5.26 -24.80 -21.76
N GLN A 92 -4.92 -23.66 -21.18
CA GLN A 92 -3.60 -23.45 -20.54
C GLN A 92 -3.73 -22.78 -19.17
N GLY A 93 -2.68 -22.89 -18.35
CA GLY A 93 -2.59 -22.17 -17.09
C GLY A 93 -2.53 -20.65 -17.27
N TRP A 94 -2.78 -19.92 -16.22
CA TRP A 94 -2.80 -18.47 -16.22
C TRP A 94 -1.38 -17.88 -16.20
N ASN A 95 -1.04 -17.08 -17.21
CA ASN A 95 0.20 -16.34 -17.19
C ASN A 95 -0.01 -14.95 -16.58
N PHE A 96 -0.03 -14.89 -15.24
CA PHE A 96 -0.31 -13.68 -14.49
C PHE A 96 0.63 -12.53 -14.84
N PHE A 97 1.90 -12.83 -15.10
CA PHE A 97 2.92 -11.82 -15.42
C PHE A 97 2.86 -11.34 -16.88
N ARG A 98 2.02 -11.94 -17.73
CA ARG A 98 1.68 -11.42 -19.06
C ARG A 98 0.37 -10.63 -19.09
N MET A 99 -0.33 -10.54 -17.97
CA MET A 99 -1.58 -9.78 -17.84
C MET A 99 -1.32 -8.49 -17.07
N PRO A 100 -1.45 -7.30 -17.69
CA PRO A 100 -1.12 -6.02 -17.04
C PRO A 100 -1.87 -5.77 -15.73
N SER A 101 -3.17 -6.09 -15.69
CA SER A 101 -4.00 -5.92 -14.49
C SER A 101 -3.59 -6.87 -13.37
N ALA A 102 -3.36 -8.15 -13.69
CA ALA A 102 -2.93 -9.16 -12.71
C ALA A 102 -1.55 -8.82 -12.13
N SER A 103 -0.58 -8.48 -12.99
CA SER A 103 0.76 -8.09 -12.55
C SER A 103 0.74 -6.85 -11.65
N ARG A 104 -0.04 -5.80 -12.01
CA ARG A 104 -0.23 -4.62 -11.14
C ARG A 104 -0.90 -4.99 -9.83
N GLY A 105 -1.91 -5.86 -9.87
CA GLY A 105 -2.59 -6.38 -8.69
C GLY A 105 -1.64 -7.11 -7.75
N ILE A 106 -0.78 -7.98 -8.27
CA ILE A 106 0.23 -8.72 -7.49
C ILE A 106 1.23 -7.75 -6.83
N VAL A 107 1.78 -6.79 -7.59
CA VAL A 107 2.68 -5.76 -7.05
C VAL A 107 2.00 -4.97 -5.93
N SER A 108 0.79 -4.50 -6.17
CA SER A 108 0.03 -3.70 -5.19
C SER A 108 -0.36 -4.52 -3.96
N PHE A 109 -0.71 -5.79 -4.14
CA PHE A 109 -1.03 -6.72 -3.05
C PHE A 109 0.19 -6.98 -2.15
N ILE A 110 1.36 -7.24 -2.73
CA ILE A 110 2.60 -7.43 -1.97
C ILE A 110 2.91 -6.21 -1.13
N GLN A 111 2.84 -5.02 -1.73
CA GLN A 111 3.04 -3.75 -1.04
C GLN A 111 2.05 -3.58 0.13
N TRP A 112 0.76 -3.80 -0.14
CA TRP A 112 -0.28 -3.73 0.86
C TRP A 112 -0.01 -4.71 2.02
N TRP A 113 0.28 -5.96 1.71
CA TRP A 113 0.53 -7.01 2.69
C TRP A 113 1.75 -6.70 3.57
N MET A 114 2.82 -6.18 2.98
CA MET A 114 4.02 -5.79 3.72
C MET A 114 3.79 -4.60 4.65
N TRP A 115 3.06 -3.58 4.20
CA TRP A 115 2.98 -2.30 4.92
C TRP A 115 1.71 -2.11 5.75
N CYS A 116 0.70 -2.97 5.61
CA CYS A 116 -0.57 -2.86 6.32
C CYS A 116 -0.38 -2.92 7.84
N GLY A 117 0.45 -3.84 8.34
CA GLY A 117 0.73 -3.99 9.76
C GLY A 117 1.46 -2.78 10.37
N HIS A 118 2.40 -2.20 9.63
CA HIS A 118 3.07 -0.96 10.05
C HIS A 118 2.05 0.18 10.21
N THR A 119 1.21 0.39 9.21
CA THR A 119 0.14 1.40 9.23
C THR A 119 -0.84 1.16 10.37
N LEU A 120 -1.20 -0.11 10.62
CA LEU A 120 -2.07 -0.51 11.73
C LEU A 120 -1.48 -0.08 13.09
N ILE A 121 -0.21 -0.38 13.35
CA ILE A 121 0.45 -0.04 14.62
C ILE A 121 0.52 1.48 14.79
N MET A 122 0.85 2.22 13.74
CA MET A 122 0.90 3.68 13.77
C MET A 122 -0.46 4.29 14.09
N LEU A 123 -1.55 3.81 13.45
CA LEU A 123 -2.90 4.28 13.73
C LEU A 123 -3.35 3.92 15.16
N MET A 124 -3.01 2.72 15.63
CA MET A 124 -3.30 2.33 17.02
C MET A 124 -2.59 3.24 18.03
N ALA A 125 -1.32 3.57 17.80
CA ALA A 125 -0.58 4.51 18.62
C ALA A 125 -1.25 5.90 18.63
N GLY A 126 -1.70 6.37 17.46
CA GLY A 126 -2.47 7.61 17.36
C GLY A 126 -3.79 7.58 18.14
N ILE A 127 -4.57 6.50 18.03
CA ILE A 127 -5.84 6.37 18.78
C ILE A 127 -5.59 6.32 20.28
N THR A 128 -4.60 5.56 20.73
CA THR A 128 -4.29 5.44 22.16
C THR A 128 -3.71 6.71 22.79
N SER A 129 -3.25 7.67 21.98
CA SER A 129 -2.81 8.99 22.44
C SER A 129 -3.96 9.97 22.74
N ILE A 130 -5.18 9.67 22.27
CA ILE A 130 -6.37 10.48 22.52
C ILE A 130 -6.81 10.27 23.96
N SER A 131 -7.09 11.37 24.68
CA SER A 131 -7.51 11.29 26.08
C SER A 131 -8.80 10.46 26.25
N PRO A 132 -8.83 9.47 27.15
CA PRO A 132 -10.04 8.69 27.45
C PRO A 132 -11.23 9.55 27.90
N THR A 133 -10.95 10.67 28.57
CA THR A 133 -12.00 11.57 29.05
C THR A 133 -12.91 12.12 27.95
N LEU A 134 -12.38 12.28 26.72
CA LEU A 134 -13.20 12.68 25.57
C LEU A 134 -14.25 11.63 25.19
N TYR A 135 -13.86 10.37 25.28
CA TYR A 135 -14.79 9.26 25.00
C TYR A 135 -15.80 9.08 26.13
N GLU A 136 -15.37 9.24 27.39
CA GLU A 136 -16.25 9.16 28.56
C GLU A 136 -17.31 10.27 28.53
N SER A 137 -16.93 11.52 28.26
CA SER A 137 -17.85 12.63 28.09
C SER A 137 -18.85 12.38 26.95
N ALA A 138 -18.37 11.90 25.80
CA ALA A 138 -19.24 11.55 24.69
C ALA A 138 -20.25 10.45 24.99
N VAL A 139 -19.88 9.49 25.86
CA VAL A 139 -20.82 8.45 26.34
C VAL A 139 -21.92 9.07 27.23
N VAL A 140 -21.56 10.00 28.11
CA VAL A 140 -22.53 10.71 28.95
C VAL A 140 -23.50 11.53 28.09
N ASP A 141 -23.00 12.14 27.00
CA ASP A 141 -23.79 12.86 26.01
C ASP A 141 -24.62 11.93 25.09
N GLY A 142 -24.56 10.63 25.27
CA GLY A 142 -25.33 9.63 24.52
C GLY A 142 -24.76 9.27 23.14
N ALA A 143 -23.50 9.61 22.85
CA ALA A 143 -22.87 9.28 21.58
C ALA A 143 -22.60 7.78 21.45
N ASN A 144 -23.03 7.18 20.33
CA ASN A 144 -22.73 5.79 19.99
C ASN A 144 -21.30 5.62 19.42
N SER A 145 -20.83 4.35 19.30
CA SER A 145 -19.47 4.06 18.78
C SER A 145 -19.16 4.65 17.41
N PRO A 146 -20.03 4.56 16.40
CA PRO A 146 -19.81 5.26 15.12
C PRO A 146 -19.67 6.77 15.28
N GLN A 147 -20.51 7.42 16.08
CA GLN A 147 -20.41 8.86 16.34
C GLN A 147 -19.08 9.23 16.99
N GLN A 148 -18.63 8.49 17.99
CA GLN A 148 -17.31 8.69 18.59
C GLN A 148 -16.18 8.51 17.58
N THR A 149 -16.28 7.51 16.70
CA THR A 149 -15.30 7.31 15.63
C THR A 149 -15.25 8.50 14.67
N PHE A 150 -16.38 8.95 14.14
CA PHE A 150 -16.42 10.00 13.12
C PHE A 150 -16.18 11.40 13.67
N TYR A 151 -16.63 11.70 14.90
CA TYR A 151 -16.56 13.05 15.48
C TYR A 151 -15.37 13.26 16.42
N ILE A 152 -14.80 12.21 16.99
CA ILE A 152 -13.66 12.31 17.92
C ILE A 152 -12.43 11.66 17.30
N THR A 153 -12.48 10.34 17.00
CA THR A 153 -11.29 9.58 16.60
C THR A 153 -10.71 10.08 15.28
N LEU A 154 -11.49 10.11 14.20
CA LEU A 154 -11.00 10.48 12.88
C LEU A 154 -10.48 11.92 12.80
N PRO A 155 -11.16 12.95 13.37
CA PRO A 155 -10.62 14.29 13.38
C PRO A 155 -9.30 14.43 14.15
N LEU A 156 -9.16 13.76 15.29
CA LEU A 156 -7.95 13.80 16.10
C LEU A 156 -6.81 12.98 15.51
N LEU A 157 -7.12 11.97 14.68
CA LEU A 157 -6.11 11.20 13.94
C LEU A 157 -5.57 11.91 12.69
N ARG A 158 -6.12 13.02 12.26
CA ARG A 158 -5.68 13.74 11.06
C ARG A 158 -4.16 13.91 10.95
N PRO A 159 -3.43 14.34 12.01
CA PRO A 159 -1.98 14.49 11.92
C PRO A 159 -1.27 13.17 11.63
N MET A 160 -1.72 12.08 12.26
CA MET A 160 -1.16 10.75 12.04
C MET A 160 -1.47 10.23 10.63
N MET A 161 -2.71 10.40 10.16
CA MET A 161 -3.11 10.04 8.79
C MET A 161 -2.32 10.83 7.74
N LEU A 162 -2.07 12.12 7.99
CA LEU A 162 -1.24 12.96 7.13
C LEU A 162 0.19 12.41 7.05
N TYR A 163 0.78 12.07 8.18
CA TYR A 163 2.11 11.45 8.23
C TYR A 163 2.16 10.15 7.43
N ILE A 164 1.19 9.25 7.65
CA ILE A 164 1.09 7.97 6.92
C ILE A 164 0.92 8.20 5.42
N LEU A 165 0.09 9.14 5.01
CA LEU A 165 -0.16 9.45 3.60
C LEU A 165 1.11 9.98 2.91
N VAL A 166 1.81 10.93 3.54
CA VAL A 166 3.04 11.52 2.98
C VAL A 166 4.14 10.48 2.89
N THR A 167 4.38 9.70 3.96
CA THR A 167 5.42 8.68 3.96
C THR A 167 5.13 7.54 2.99
N SER A 168 3.87 7.11 2.89
CA SER A 168 3.44 6.11 1.90
C SER A 168 3.61 6.61 0.47
N MET A 169 3.31 7.89 0.21
CA MET A 169 3.49 8.48 -1.12
C MET A 169 4.96 8.55 -1.52
N ILE A 170 5.85 8.96 -0.59
CA ILE A 170 7.29 8.95 -0.82
C ILE A 170 7.76 7.53 -1.16
N GLY A 171 7.38 6.53 -0.37
CA GLY A 171 7.69 5.12 -0.64
C GLY A 171 7.12 4.61 -1.96
N GLY A 172 5.90 5.04 -2.33
CA GLY A 172 5.27 4.71 -3.60
C GLY A 172 6.02 5.29 -4.81
N MET A 173 6.51 6.53 -4.70
CA MET A 173 7.34 7.13 -5.75
C MET A 173 8.69 6.42 -5.92
N GLN A 174 9.24 5.86 -4.85
CA GLN A 174 10.50 5.11 -4.83
C GLN A 174 10.32 3.61 -5.09
N LEU A 175 9.13 3.16 -5.48
CA LEU A 175 8.82 1.76 -5.74
C LEU A 175 9.74 1.18 -6.82
N PHE A 176 10.68 0.32 -6.42
CA PHE A 176 11.70 -0.28 -7.29
C PHE A 176 11.74 -1.80 -7.19
N GLU A 177 12.03 -2.35 -5.99
CA GLU A 177 12.40 -3.74 -5.81
C GLU A 177 11.34 -4.73 -6.30
N ILE A 178 10.07 -4.55 -5.88
CA ILE A 178 9.00 -5.48 -6.21
C ILE A 178 8.73 -5.54 -7.72
N PRO A 179 8.48 -4.42 -8.44
CA PRO A 179 8.32 -4.46 -9.89
C PRO A 179 9.53 -5.05 -10.61
N PHE A 180 10.73 -4.66 -10.19
CA PHE A 180 11.98 -5.10 -10.81
C PHE A 180 12.21 -6.61 -10.67
N LEU A 181 12.01 -7.17 -9.47
CA LEU A 181 12.25 -8.58 -9.21
C LEU A 181 11.14 -9.50 -9.75
N LEU A 182 9.90 -9.00 -9.84
CA LEU A 182 8.79 -9.77 -10.39
C LEU A 182 8.82 -9.84 -11.92
N THR A 183 9.08 -8.72 -12.59
CA THR A 183 8.89 -8.60 -14.05
C THR A 183 10.15 -8.21 -14.81
N GLY A 184 11.27 -8.05 -14.10
CA GLY A 184 12.54 -7.69 -14.69
C GLY A 184 12.65 -6.21 -15.09
N MET A 185 13.70 -5.91 -15.86
CA MET A 185 14.12 -4.54 -16.20
C MET A 185 13.09 -3.75 -17.00
N HIS A 186 12.32 -4.42 -17.84
CA HIS A 186 11.39 -3.75 -18.74
C HIS A 186 10.03 -3.49 -18.12
N GLY A 187 9.73 -4.09 -16.93
CA GLY A 187 8.42 -3.95 -16.28
C GLY A 187 7.31 -4.55 -17.15
N GLU A 188 7.53 -5.78 -17.60
CA GLU A 188 6.55 -6.53 -18.39
C GLU A 188 5.24 -6.76 -17.62
N PRO A 189 4.10 -6.91 -18.31
CA PRO A 189 3.90 -6.81 -19.75
C PRO A 189 3.77 -5.37 -20.23
N ASP A 190 4.19 -5.10 -21.47
CA ASP A 190 4.01 -3.82 -22.16
C ASP A 190 4.46 -2.59 -21.35
N TYR A 191 5.52 -2.70 -20.58
CA TYR A 191 6.01 -1.65 -19.66
C TYR A 191 4.99 -1.21 -18.59
N LYS A 192 3.89 -1.95 -18.41
CA LYS A 192 2.79 -1.56 -17.51
C LYS A 192 3.12 -1.67 -16.02
N ILE A 193 4.19 -2.40 -15.67
CA ILE A 193 4.70 -2.55 -14.30
C ILE A 193 5.90 -1.65 -14.05
N ARG A 194 6.45 -1.03 -15.10
CA ARG A 194 7.62 -0.16 -14.98
C ARG A 194 7.29 1.09 -14.18
N SER A 195 7.77 1.14 -12.95
CA SER A 195 7.73 2.34 -12.10
C SER A 195 8.73 3.39 -12.58
N MET A 196 8.66 4.61 -12.04
CA MET A 196 9.64 5.65 -12.33
C MET A 196 11.04 5.24 -11.88
N SER A 197 11.18 4.60 -10.73
CA SER A 197 12.47 4.12 -10.21
C SER A 197 13.07 3.01 -11.06
N VAL A 198 12.24 2.06 -11.56
CA VAL A 198 12.71 1.03 -12.52
C VAL A 198 13.13 1.66 -13.83
N TYR A 199 12.42 2.68 -14.32
CA TYR A 199 12.77 3.40 -15.53
C TYR A 199 14.10 4.15 -15.38
N LEU A 200 14.28 4.85 -14.27
CA LEU A 200 15.55 5.53 -13.94
C LEU A 200 16.71 4.54 -13.93
N TYR A 201 16.52 3.40 -13.26
CA TYR A 201 17.54 2.37 -13.17
C TYR A 201 17.92 1.80 -14.54
N ASN A 202 16.95 1.56 -15.41
CA ASN A 202 17.22 1.09 -16.77
C ASN A 202 18.06 2.08 -17.58
N ILE A 203 17.76 3.37 -17.51
CA ILE A 203 18.49 4.42 -18.24
C ILE A 203 19.90 4.62 -17.66
N GLY A 204 20.00 4.62 -16.33
CA GLY A 204 21.26 4.95 -15.66
C GLY A 204 22.26 3.80 -15.54
N PHE A 205 21.78 2.54 -15.56
CA PHE A 205 22.63 1.40 -15.21
C PHE A 205 22.53 0.20 -16.17
N GLN A 206 21.69 0.30 -17.22
CA GLN A 206 21.45 -0.83 -18.13
C GLN A 206 21.60 -0.40 -19.60
N GLY A 207 22.12 -1.29 -20.44
CA GLY A 207 22.25 -1.09 -21.88
C GLY A 207 23.14 0.12 -22.25
N LYS A 208 22.61 1.03 -23.07
CA LYS A 208 23.28 2.31 -23.38
C LYS A 208 23.05 3.29 -22.24
N VAL A 209 24.00 3.32 -21.32
CA VAL A 209 23.92 4.13 -20.09
C VAL A 209 23.93 5.62 -20.41
N ASP A 210 22.95 6.35 -19.86
CA ASP A 210 22.86 7.82 -19.93
C ASP A 210 22.66 8.37 -18.50
N TYR A 211 23.77 8.67 -17.83
CA TYR A 211 23.74 9.22 -16.48
C TYR A 211 23.08 10.60 -16.40
N ALA A 212 23.23 11.42 -17.44
CA ALA A 212 22.66 12.76 -17.44
C ALA A 212 21.13 12.70 -17.49
N TYR A 213 20.59 11.83 -18.35
CA TYR A 213 19.15 11.63 -18.43
C TYR A 213 18.58 10.94 -17.18
N ALA A 214 19.28 9.95 -16.62
CA ALA A 214 18.87 9.33 -15.35
C ALA A 214 18.86 10.34 -14.19
N ALA A 215 19.86 11.23 -14.10
CA ALA A 215 19.88 12.30 -13.12
C ALA A 215 18.71 13.29 -13.30
N ALA A 216 18.36 13.64 -14.53
CA ALA A 216 17.20 14.48 -14.80
C ALA A 216 15.89 13.82 -14.34
N ILE A 217 15.74 12.49 -14.54
CA ILE A 217 14.58 11.73 -14.04
C ILE A 217 14.54 11.76 -12.50
N ALA A 218 15.69 11.57 -11.82
CA ALA A 218 15.76 11.61 -10.36
C ALA A 218 15.33 12.98 -9.81
N ILE A 219 15.81 14.07 -10.42
CA ILE A 219 15.39 15.43 -10.05
C ILE A 219 13.90 15.64 -10.30
N ALA A 220 13.38 15.19 -11.42
CA ALA A 220 11.93 15.26 -11.71
C ALA A 220 11.11 14.51 -10.67
N MET A 221 11.53 13.29 -10.28
CA MET A 221 10.87 12.51 -9.21
C MET A 221 10.89 13.26 -7.87
N PHE A 222 12.01 13.86 -7.52
CA PHE A 222 12.16 14.66 -6.30
C PHE A 222 11.21 15.86 -6.29
N VAL A 223 11.17 16.63 -7.37
CA VAL A 223 10.27 17.80 -7.51
C VAL A 223 8.81 17.38 -7.42
N ILE A 224 8.40 16.33 -8.13
CA ILE A 224 7.04 15.79 -8.07
C ILE A 224 6.68 15.38 -6.64
N THR A 225 7.58 14.70 -5.95
CA THR A 225 7.37 14.25 -4.56
C THR A 225 7.18 15.43 -3.61
N ILE A 226 7.99 16.49 -3.73
CA ILE A 226 7.84 17.71 -2.92
C ILE A 226 6.51 18.39 -3.20
N ILE A 227 6.13 18.56 -4.47
CA ILE A 227 4.87 19.21 -4.84
C ILE A 227 3.68 18.44 -4.25
N LEU A 228 3.69 17.12 -4.38
CA LEU A 228 2.63 16.28 -3.85
C LEU A 228 2.58 16.29 -2.31
N ALA A 229 3.73 16.24 -1.64
CA ALA A 229 3.81 16.34 -0.18
C ALA A 229 3.30 17.71 0.31
N ALA A 230 3.67 18.79 -0.37
CA ALA A 230 3.18 20.14 -0.05
C ALA A 230 1.66 20.25 -0.27
N PHE A 231 1.15 19.68 -1.37
CA PHE A 231 -0.27 19.63 -1.68
C PHE A 231 -1.07 18.89 -0.59
N ILE A 232 -0.63 17.69 -0.21
CA ILE A 232 -1.25 16.91 0.86
C ILE A 232 -1.24 17.69 2.17
N ASN A 233 -0.10 18.30 2.53
CA ASN A 233 0.02 19.11 3.73
C ASN A 233 -0.94 20.30 3.73
N TYR A 234 -1.05 21.00 2.60
CA TYR A 234 -1.95 22.15 2.47
C TYR A 234 -3.42 21.77 2.68
N PHE A 235 -3.89 20.66 2.09
CA PHE A 235 -5.28 20.23 2.21
C PHE A 235 -5.61 19.58 3.56
N MET A 236 -4.66 18.88 4.16
CA MET A 236 -4.89 18.18 5.42
C MET A 236 -4.47 18.99 6.65
N LYS A 237 -3.76 20.11 6.46
CA LYS A 237 -3.34 20.96 7.56
C LYS A 237 -4.57 21.47 8.29
N GLU A 238 -4.66 21.18 9.57
CA GLU A 238 -5.69 21.69 10.45
C GLU A 238 -5.66 23.22 10.41
N ARG A 239 -6.76 23.85 10.04
CA ARG A 239 -6.92 25.29 10.28
C ARG A 239 -6.95 25.44 11.79
N ARG A 240 -5.82 25.68 12.42
CA ARG A 240 -5.79 26.15 13.80
C ARG A 240 -6.68 27.40 13.83
N LYS A 241 -7.90 27.28 14.34
CA LYS A 241 -8.63 28.43 14.83
C LYS A 241 -7.67 29.07 15.83
N LYS A 242 -7.25 30.31 15.59
CA LYS A 242 -6.58 31.12 16.59
C LYS A 242 -7.47 31.09 17.83
N GLN A 243 -7.15 30.28 18.80
CA GLN A 243 -7.67 30.44 20.14
C GLN A 243 -7.08 31.77 20.62
N THR A 244 -7.86 32.79 20.48
CA THR A 244 -7.64 34.04 21.19
C THR A 244 -7.78 33.66 22.67
N TYR A 245 -6.66 33.40 23.32
CA TYR A 245 -6.63 33.39 24.78
C TYR A 245 -7.01 34.82 25.18
N VAL A 246 -8.23 34.99 25.61
CA VAL A 246 -8.63 36.16 26.39
C VAL A 246 -7.97 35.91 27.74
N GLU A 247 -6.82 36.55 27.94
CA GLU A 247 -6.26 36.74 29.28
C GLU A 247 -7.25 37.63 30.05
N ALA A 248 -7.94 37.04 31.00
CA ALA A 248 -8.68 37.71 32.03
C ALA A 248 -7.93 37.51 33.36
#